data_4e2dbaee156770f0f5b30904ad23519b
#
_entry.id   4e2dbaee156770f0f5b30904ad23519b
#
_cell.length_a   1.000
_cell.length_b   1.000
_cell.length_c   1.000
_cell.angle_alpha   90.00
_cell.angle_beta   90.00
_cell.angle_gamma   90.00
#
_symmetry.space_group_name_H-M   'P 1'
#
loop_
_entity.id
_entity.type
_entity.pdbx_description
1 polymer ?
#
loop_
_entity_poly.entity_id
_entity_poly.type
_entity_poly.pdbx_seq_one_letter_code
_entity_poly.pdbx_strand_id
1 'polypeptide(L)' 'MDEIISMEDIAKVYEVTDEMGIDRESINVELGKEDPGRWGRGGGGIMKREVIEITLPLSIPLDEWLPALRDGLAELLKE' A
#
# COMPACT_ATOMS: atom_id res chain seq x y z
N MET A 1 -20.31 0.88 -4.93
CA MET A 1 -20.18 -0.47 -4.41
C MET A 1 -18.78 -1.03 -4.46
N ASP A 2 -17.98 -0.52 -5.33
CA ASP A 2 -16.65 -1.08 -5.49
C ASP A 2 -15.58 -0.23 -4.82
N GLU A 3 -15.94 0.28 -3.65
CA GLU A 3 -15.01 1.08 -2.88
C GLU A 3 -14.15 0.21 -1.98
N ILE A 4 -14.40 -1.08 -1.99
CA ILE A 4 -13.64 -2.02 -1.19
C ILE A 4 -12.68 -2.78 -2.09
N ILE A 5 -11.46 -2.96 -1.63
CA ILE A 5 -10.46 -3.66 -2.43
C ILE A 5 -10.82 -5.13 -2.58
N SER A 6 -10.35 -5.72 -3.66
CA SER A 6 -10.54 -7.14 -3.91
C SER A 6 -9.25 -7.88 -3.55
N MET A 7 -9.34 -9.20 -3.52
CA MET A 7 -8.14 -9.99 -3.26
C MET A 7 -7.12 -9.83 -4.38
N GLU A 8 -7.59 -9.59 -5.59
CA GLU A 8 -6.70 -9.33 -6.71
C GLU A 8 -5.90 -8.05 -6.50
N ASP A 9 -6.58 -7.02 -5.98
CA ASP A 9 -5.91 -5.77 -5.69
C ASP A 9 -4.83 -5.97 -4.65
N ILE A 10 -5.15 -6.71 -3.59
CA ILE A 10 -4.19 -6.98 -2.53
C ILE A 10 -2.99 -7.74 -3.08
N ALA A 11 -3.26 -8.72 -3.93
CA ALA A 11 -2.19 -9.53 -4.51
C ALA A 11 -1.23 -8.67 -5.34
N LYS A 12 -1.78 -7.72 -6.08
CA LYS A 12 -0.94 -6.83 -6.89
C LYS A 12 -0.06 -5.94 -6.04
N VAL A 13 -0.60 -5.44 -4.94
CA VAL A 13 0.17 -4.61 -4.02
C VAL A 13 1.30 -5.44 -3.41
N TYR A 14 0.98 -6.65 -2.96
CA TYR A 14 1.99 -7.51 -2.38
C TYR A 14 3.07 -7.91 -3.38
N GLU A 15 2.69 -8.04 -4.64
CA GLU A 15 3.68 -8.33 -5.68
C GLU A 15 4.75 -7.24 -5.72
N VAL A 16 4.31 -5.99 -5.67
CA VAL A 16 5.24 -4.87 -5.66
C VAL A 16 6.09 -4.86 -4.41
N THR A 17 5.47 -5.03 -3.25
CA THR A 17 6.21 -4.99 -2.00
C THR A 17 7.15 -6.18 -1.86
N ASP A 18 6.75 -7.35 -2.35
CA ASP A 18 7.63 -8.52 -2.32
C ASP A 18 8.87 -8.29 -3.17
N GLU A 19 8.70 -7.68 -4.35
CA GLU A 19 9.83 -7.37 -5.21
C GLU A 19 10.80 -6.39 -4.55
N MET A 20 10.26 -5.54 -3.71
CA MET A 20 11.08 -4.56 -3.00
C MET A 20 11.71 -5.13 -1.74
N GLY A 21 11.39 -6.36 -1.39
CA GLY A 21 11.93 -6.99 -0.20
C GLY A 21 11.26 -6.56 1.09
N ILE A 22 10.03 -6.07 1.00
CA ILE A 22 9.30 -5.62 2.19
C ILE A 22 8.44 -6.77 2.70
N ASP A 23 8.55 -7.05 3.99
CA ASP A 23 7.73 -8.10 4.61
C ASP A 23 6.26 -7.72 4.56
N ARG A 24 5.44 -8.70 4.23
CA ARG A 24 4.00 -8.47 4.20
C ARG A 24 3.46 -8.09 5.56
N GLU A 25 4.10 -8.58 6.62
CA GLU A 25 3.67 -8.24 7.97
C GLU A 25 3.90 -6.78 8.31
N SER A 26 4.74 -6.11 7.53
CA SER A 26 5.01 -4.70 7.72
C SER A 26 4.11 -3.82 6.86
N ILE A 27 3.18 -4.43 6.15
CA ILE A 27 2.29 -3.73 5.23
C ILE A 27 0.85 -3.85 5.73
N ASN A 28 0.15 -2.74 5.76
CA ASN A 28 -1.27 -2.73 6.06
C ASN A 28 -2.01 -2.07 4.92
N VAL A 29 -2.75 -2.87 4.15
CA VAL A 29 -3.53 -2.35 3.03
C VAL A 29 -4.94 -2.06 3.53
N GLU A 30 -5.36 -0.82 3.40
CA GLU A 30 -6.69 -0.41 3.84
C GLU A 30 -7.75 -1.05 2.97
N LEU A 31 -8.85 -1.45 3.58
CA LEU A 31 -9.93 -2.11 2.86
C LEU A 31 -10.70 -1.15 1.96
N GLY A 32 -10.79 0.10 2.35
CA GLY A 32 -11.50 1.09 1.56
C GLY A 32 -10.56 1.80 0.60
N LYS A 33 -11.08 2.17 -0.55
CA LYS A 33 -10.32 2.93 -1.53
C LYS A 33 -10.63 4.41 -1.38
N GLU A 34 -9.63 5.23 -1.64
CA GLU A 34 -9.77 6.67 -1.47
C GLU A 34 -8.85 7.38 -2.45
N ASP A 35 -9.36 8.35 -3.17
CA ASP A 35 -8.53 9.10 -4.12
C ASP A 35 -7.69 10.13 -3.38
N PRO A 36 -6.50 10.34 -3.83
CA PRO A 36 -5.81 9.72 -4.97
C PRO A 36 -5.00 8.48 -4.60
N GLY A 37 -5.34 7.85 -3.51
CA GLY A 37 -4.53 6.79 -2.96
C GLY A 37 -3.39 7.39 -2.14
N ARG A 38 -2.78 6.59 -1.32
CA ARG A 38 -1.66 7.09 -0.51
C ARG A 38 -0.90 5.94 0.15
N TRP A 39 0.27 6.28 0.62
CA TRP A 39 1.09 5.35 1.37
C TRP A 39 1.87 6.17 2.39
N GLY A 40 2.27 5.53 3.48
CA GLY A 40 3.05 6.23 4.47
C GLY A 40 3.31 5.34 5.67
N ARG A 41 4.14 5.81 6.56
CA ARG A 41 4.42 5.09 7.78
C ARG A 41 3.29 5.34 8.76
N GLY A 42 2.84 4.25 9.35
CA GLY A 42 1.78 4.37 10.31
C GLY A 42 2.03 3.40 11.44
N GLY A 43 0.99 3.11 12.18
CA GLY A 43 1.05 2.14 13.24
C GLY A 43 1.69 2.67 14.48
N GLY A 44 2.49 1.86 15.11
CA GLY A 44 2.98 2.17 16.43
C GLY A 44 1.96 1.67 17.43
N GLY A 45 1.28 2.55 18.08
CA GLY A 45 0.29 2.15 19.05
C GLY A 45 0.87 1.16 20.05
N ILE A 46 0.08 0.17 20.38
CA ILE A 46 0.46 -0.80 21.41
C ILE A 46 1.63 -1.66 20.98
N MET A 47 1.67 -1.99 19.71
CA MET A 47 2.68 -2.92 19.21
C MET A 47 4.04 -2.29 18.99
N LYS A 48 4.11 -0.99 18.94
CA LYS A 48 5.35 -0.27 18.71
C LYS A 48 6.05 -0.72 17.45
N ARG A 49 5.28 -1.16 16.50
CA ARG A 49 5.79 -1.68 15.25
C ARG A 49 5.46 -0.71 14.14
N GLU A 50 6.45 -0.36 13.37
CA GLU A 50 6.20 0.49 12.23
C GLU A 50 5.62 -0.36 11.11
N VAL A 51 4.51 0.09 10.56
CA VAL A 51 3.92 -0.54 9.39
C VAL A 51 3.77 0.52 8.33
N ILE A 52 3.71 0.07 7.09
CA ILE A 52 3.46 0.95 5.97
C ILE A 52 1.98 0.80 5.63
N GLU A 53 1.25 1.90 5.72
CA GLU A 53 -0.16 1.88 5.42
C GLU A 53 -0.35 2.30 3.98
N ILE A 54 -1.12 1.52 3.25
CA ILE A 54 -1.36 1.77 1.83
C ILE A 54 -2.85 1.86 1.60
N THR A 55 -3.28 2.95 0.96
CA THR A 55 -4.68 3.15 0.59
C THR A 55 -4.73 3.24 -0.92
N LEU A 56 -5.52 2.38 -1.53
CA LEU A 56 -5.63 2.31 -2.98
C LEU A 56 -6.52 3.42 -3.52
N PRO A 57 -6.26 3.88 -4.74
CA PRO A 57 -7.09 4.93 -5.33
C PRO A 57 -8.42 4.38 -5.85
N LEU A 58 -9.40 5.28 -5.94
CA LEU A 58 -10.72 4.92 -6.46
C LEU A 58 -10.78 5.08 -7.97
N SER A 59 -10.36 6.23 -8.47
CA SER A 59 -10.53 6.57 -9.87
C SER A 59 -9.37 6.16 -10.75
N ILE A 60 -8.22 5.95 -10.18
CA ILE A 60 -7.03 5.60 -10.95
C ILE A 60 -6.95 4.09 -11.06
N PRO A 61 -6.80 3.54 -12.26
CA PRO A 61 -6.62 2.09 -12.39
C PRO A 61 -5.40 1.65 -11.59
N LEU A 62 -5.55 0.56 -10.88
CA LEU A 62 -4.49 0.08 -10.01
C LEU A 62 -3.18 -0.14 -10.77
N ASP A 63 -3.27 -0.73 -11.95
CA ASP A 63 -2.07 -1.01 -12.75
C ASP A 63 -1.30 0.26 -13.09
N GLU A 64 -2.00 1.37 -13.23
CA GLU A 64 -1.36 2.65 -13.52
C GLU A 64 -0.81 3.29 -12.26
N TRP A 65 -1.37 2.95 -11.14
CA TRP A 65 -0.95 3.54 -9.87
C TRP A 65 0.22 2.81 -9.24
N LEU A 66 0.35 1.51 -9.51
CA LEU A 66 1.41 0.71 -8.90
C LEU A 66 2.83 1.25 -9.13
N PRO A 67 3.18 1.75 -10.33
CA PRO A 67 4.51 2.34 -10.48
C PRO A 67 4.75 3.53 -9.57
N ALA A 68 3.72 4.35 -9.36
CA ALA A 68 3.85 5.48 -8.44
C ALA A 68 4.03 4.99 -7.01
N LEU A 69 3.30 3.95 -6.64
CA LEU A 69 3.43 3.36 -5.32
C LEU A 69 4.84 2.84 -5.11
N ARG A 70 5.38 2.16 -6.10
CA ARG A 70 6.71 1.59 -6.02
C ARG A 70 7.75 2.69 -5.79
N ASP A 71 7.66 3.76 -6.58
CA ASP A 71 8.57 4.88 -6.43
C ASP A 71 8.42 5.54 -5.07
N GLY A 72 7.18 5.70 -4.64
CA GLY A 72 6.92 6.31 -3.34
C GLY A 72 7.44 5.49 -2.18
N LEU A 73 7.28 4.17 -2.26
CA LEU A 73 7.79 3.29 -1.22
C LEU A 73 9.32 3.30 -1.20
N ALA A 74 9.94 3.35 -2.38
CA ALA A 74 11.40 3.42 -2.45
C ALA A 74 11.91 4.67 -1.75
N GLU A 75 11.24 5.78 -1.95
CA GLU A 75 11.61 7.01 -1.26
C GLU A 75 11.40 6.91 0.24
N LEU A 76 10.28 6.31 0.63
CA LEU A 76 9.96 6.14 2.03
C LEU A 76 11.02 5.30 2.74
N LEU A 77 11.49 4.26 2.09
CA LEU A 77 12.47 3.36 2.68
C LEU A 77 13.86 3.96 2.79
N LYS A 78 14.11 5.02 2.05
CA LYS A 78 15.40 5.69 2.13
C LYS A 78 15.53 6.56 3.37
N GLU A 79 14.43 6.87 4.01
CA GLU A 79 14.44 7.74 5.18
C GLU A 79 14.88 7.06 6.46
#